data_d08e33e4accfb27c1270b969c240a9ad
#
_entry.id   d08e33e4accfb27c1270b969c240a9ad
#
_cell.length_a   1.000
_cell.length_b   1.000
_cell.length_c   1.000
_cell.angle_alpha   90.00
_cell.angle_beta   90.00
_cell.angle_gamma   90.00
#
_symmetry.space_group_name_H-M   'P 1'
#
loop_
_entity.id
_entity.type
_entity.pdbx_description
1 polymer ?
#
loop_
_entity_poly.entity_id
_entity_poly.type
_entity_poly.pdbx_seq_one_letter_code
_entity_poly.pdbx_strand_id
1 'polypeptide(L)'
;MSQNLELATRLLHADDEAHSEVNVAPAISVSTTFRAPGPVKLEYPDEPDVTSPQRHIYSRYTTPISTRVEKVLSALLGGHAITYASGIAATYSALVHLNPKRLAIRDGYHGVHVSIDVYKKAKPELEIIDIDDEFKAGDLCWVETPLNPTGEARNLKYYAEKVHAVGGRLIVDSTFAPPPIQDPFAWGADVVLHSGYELQGPNISEVIRIYYVECLRTLELRATRQAENGAALAQWLHRVSQTPAGQSWDGVRGGSIKHVWHATLQGQKDQGWIKKQMPGGGPACFSFMLDDPNEARVLPYMLKLFTPATSLGGVESLIEQRYLSDAGADKRLIRLSVGLENLEDLKEDLRQALNGVPAKVKARL
;
A
#
# COMPACT_ATOMS: atom_id res chain seq x y z
N MET A 1 -18.80 -16.50 -14.57
CA MET A 1 -19.63 -15.26 -14.62
C MET A 1 -18.87 -13.96 -14.29
N SER A 2 -17.65 -14.00 -13.77
CA SER A 2 -17.03 -12.80 -13.14
C SER A 2 -16.24 -11.84 -14.05
N GLN A 3 -15.92 -12.19 -15.29
CA GLN A 3 -14.98 -11.38 -16.12
C GLN A 3 -15.55 -10.09 -16.73
N ASN A 4 -16.88 -9.91 -16.75
CA ASN A 4 -17.52 -8.74 -17.34
C ASN A 4 -18.21 -7.82 -16.31
N LEU A 5 -17.95 -8.05 -15.01
CA LEU A 5 -18.55 -7.23 -13.96
C LEU A 5 -17.61 -6.11 -13.53
N GLU A 6 -18.17 -4.95 -13.20
CA GLU A 6 -17.43 -3.83 -12.61
C GLU A 6 -16.83 -4.22 -11.26
N LEU A 7 -15.75 -3.54 -10.84
CA LEU A 7 -14.94 -3.91 -9.68
C LEU A 7 -15.78 -4.08 -8.41
N ALA A 8 -16.66 -3.14 -8.09
CA ALA A 8 -17.49 -3.20 -6.89
C ALA A 8 -18.35 -4.47 -6.87
N THR A 9 -18.99 -4.82 -7.99
CA THR A 9 -19.80 -6.04 -8.11
C THR A 9 -18.94 -7.29 -8.03
N ARG A 10 -17.76 -7.30 -8.66
CA ARG A 10 -16.84 -8.43 -8.58
C ARG A 10 -16.40 -8.73 -7.14
N LEU A 11 -16.11 -7.70 -6.35
CA LEU A 11 -15.71 -7.86 -4.94
C LEU A 11 -16.81 -8.46 -4.06
N LEU A 12 -18.07 -8.20 -4.39
CA LEU A 12 -19.23 -8.76 -3.68
C LEU A 12 -19.48 -10.23 -4.01
N HIS A 13 -19.13 -10.67 -5.23
CA HIS A 13 -19.52 -11.97 -5.80
C HIS A 13 -18.35 -12.89 -6.15
N ALA A 14 -17.10 -12.48 -5.90
CA ALA A 14 -15.92 -13.28 -6.27
C ALA A 14 -15.84 -14.63 -5.56
N ASP A 15 -16.46 -14.76 -4.41
CA ASP A 15 -16.45 -15.97 -3.57
C ASP A 15 -17.78 -16.71 -3.51
N ASP A 16 -18.78 -16.35 -4.33
CA ASP A 16 -20.12 -16.99 -4.35
C ASP A 16 -20.06 -18.51 -4.53
N GLU A 17 -19.16 -19.01 -5.38
CA GLU A 17 -18.97 -20.45 -5.59
C GLU A 17 -18.41 -21.18 -4.35
N ALA A 18 -17.81 -20.46 -3.42
CA ALA A 18 -17.34 -21.00 -2.16
C ALA A 18 -18.41 -20.96 -1.05
N HIS A 19 -19.59 -20.42 -1.36
CA HIS A 19 -20.74 -20.41 -0.46
C HIS A 19 -21.39 -21.79 -0.42
N SER A 20 -21.16 -22.54 0.63
CA SER A 20 -21.80 -23.83 0.90
C SER A 20 -22.89 -23.77 1.98
N GLU A 21 -23.11 -22.58 2.53
CA GLU A 21 -23.94 -22.37 3.71
C GLU A 21 -25.12 -21.44 3.40
N VAL A 22 -26.17 -21.52 4.24
CA VAL A 22 -27.34 -20.65 4.17
C VAL A 22 -27.08 -19.23 4.65
N ASN A 23 -25.92 -18.97 5.25
CA ASN A 23 -25.55 -17.68 5.81
C ASN A 23 -25.06 -16.72 4.72
N VAL A 24 -25.48 -15.46 4.77
CA VAL A 24 -24.98 -14.41 3.87
C VAL A 24 -23.51 -14.09 4.14
N ALA A 25 -23.12 -13.96 5.41
CA ALA A 25 -21.72 -13.78 5.80
C ALA A 25 -21.06 -15.15 6.07
N PRO A 26 -19.73 -15.29 5.85
CA PRO A 26 -19.02 -16.53 6.14
C PRO A 26 -19.06 -16.88 7.64
N ALA A 27 -19.17 -18.18 7.94
CA ALA A 27 -19.06 -18.65 9.31
C ALA A 27 -17.63 -18.60 9.85
N ILE A 28 -17.48 -18.32 11.16
CA ILE A 28 -16.18 -18.41 11.85
C ILE A 28 -15.86 -19.88 12.08
N SER A 29 -14.81 -20.39 11.44
CA SER A 29 -14.31 -21.75 11.66
C SER A 29 -13.12 -21.75 12.61
N VAL A 30 -13.18 -22.59 13.64
CA VAL A 30 -12.07 -22.81 14.58
C VAL A 30 -11.40 -24.18 14.35
N SER A 31 -11.75 -24.87 13.27
CA SER A 31 -11.20 -26.19 12.96
C SER A 31 -9.74 -26.08 12.53
N THR A 32 -8.87 -26.88 13.15
CA THR A 32 -7.45 -26.98 12.80
C THR A 32 -7.17 -28.10 11.79
N THR A 33 -8.12 -29.02 11.63
CA THR A 33 -8.07 -30.13 10.66
C THR A 33 -9.45 -30.36 10.03
N PHE A 34 -9.49 -30.98 8.88
CA PHE A 34 -10.72 -31.17 8.10
C PHE A 34 -10.93 -32.64 7.78
N ARG A 35 -12.20 -33.03 7.64
CA ARG A 35 -12.55 -34.42 7.27
C ARG A 35 -12.06 -34.73 5.85
N ALA A 36 -11.40 -35.87 5.69
CA ALA A 36 -11.10 -36.38 4.38
C ALA A 36 -12.42 -36.72 3.61
N PRO A 37 -12.47 -36.48 2.29
CA PRO A 37 -13.57 -36.96 1.48
C PRO A 37 -13.69 -38.49 1.59
N GLY A 38 -14.92 -39.03 1.53
CA GLY A 38 -15.14 -40.45 1.64
C GLY A 38 -14.47 -41.27 0.51
N PRO A 39 -14.28 -42.57 0.70
CA PRO A 39 -13.45 -43.41 -0.18
C PRO A 39 -13.92 -43.47 -1.64
N VAL A 40 -15.17 -43.18 -1.93
CA VAL A 40 -15.76 -43.22 -3.29
C VAL A 40 -15.29 -42.04 -4.17
N LYS A 41 -14.62 -41.03 -3.61
CA LYS A 41 -14.17 -39.81 -4.32
C LYS A 41 -12.64 -39.65 -4.35
N LEU A 42 -11.89 -40.66 -3.87
CA LEU A 42 -10.44 -40.62 -3.85
C LEU A 42 -9.90 -41.19 -5.18
N GLU A 43 -9.71 -40.32 -6.16
CA GLU A 43 -8.62 -40.53 -7.11
C GLU A 43 -7.34 -40.12 -6.36
N TYR A 44 -6.37 -41.01 -6.27
CA TYR A 44 -5.05 -40.69 -5.72
C TYR A 44 -4.28 -39.92 -6.80
N PRO A 45 -4.08 -38.63 -6.65
CA PRO A 45 -3.18 -37.89 -7.54
C PRO A 45 -1.75 -38.42 -7.32
N ASP A 46 -0.97 -38.49 -8.37
CA ASP A 46 0.45 -38.89 -8.29
C ASP A 46 1.24 -37.98 -7.34
N GLU A 47 0.84 -36.70 -7.23
CA GLU A 47 1.35 -35.76 -6.25
C GLU A 47 0.17 -35.10 -5.50
N PRO A 48 0.01 -35.38 -4.19
CA PRO A 48 -1.05 -34.75 -3.41
C PRO A 48 -0.75 -33.28 -3.16
N ASP A 49 -1.56 -32.39 -3.69
CA ASP A 49 -1.52 -30.96 -3.40
C ASP A 49 -2.16 -30.69 -2.03
N VAL A 50 -1.33 -30.50 -1.01
CA VAL A 50 -1.76 -30.16 0.36
C VAL A 50 -2.28 -28.74 0.50
N THR A 51 -2.05 -27.91 -0.52
CA THR A 51 -2.48 -26.50 -0.56
C THR A 51 -3.74 -26.30 -1.42
N SER A 52 -4.29 -27.38 -1.96
CA SER A 52 -5.47 -27.35 -2.82
C SER A 52 -6.66 -26.62 -2.15
N PRO A 53 -7.23 -25.59 -2.80
CA PRO A 53 -8.39 -24.89 -2.28
C PRO A 53 -9.68 -25.71 -2.32
N GLN A 54 -9.67 -26.85 -3.00
CA GLN A 54 -10.78 -27.79 -3.09
C GLN A 54 -10.76 -28.84 -1.96
N ARG A 55 -9.62 -28.98 -1.29
CA ARG A 55 -9.44 -29.97 -0.24
C ARG A 55 -8.60 -29.42 0.91
N HIS A 56 -9.27 -28.94 1.95
CA HIS A 56 -8.58 -28.55 3.18
C HIS A 56 -8.13 -29.78 3.97
N ILE A 57 -6.90 -29.76 4.50
CA ILE A 57 -6.31 -30.81 5.33
C ILE A 57 -6.02 -30.24 6.72
N TYR A 58 -5.16 -29.24 6.79
CA TYR A 58 -4.81 -28.53 8.01
C TYR A 58 -4.94 -27.03 7.80
N SER A 59 -5.41 -26.33 8.83
CA SER A 59 -5.54 -24.86 8.80
C SER A 59 -4.23 -24.11 8.55
N ARG A 60 -3.08 -24.79 8.75
CA ARG A 60 -1.76 -24.23 8.41
C ARG A 60 -1.52 -24.11 6.91
N TYR A 61 -2.21 -24.90 6.09
CA TYR A 61 -2.12 -24.86 4.64
C TYR A 61 -3.23 -23.99 4.05
N THR A 62 -4.48 -24.44 4.22
CA THR A 62 -5.67 -23.76 3.70
C THR A 62 -6.85 -23.92 4.65
N THR A 63 -7.75 -22.93 4.62
CA THR A 63 -9.05 -22.99 5.29
C THR A 63 -10.13 -22.49 4.33
N PRO A 64 -11.42 -22.80 4.56
CA PRO A 64 -12.48 -22.23 3.74
C PRO A 64 -12.42 -20.72 3.65
N ILE A 65 -12.11 -20.03 4.76
CA ILE A 65 -12.06 -18.58 4.78
C ILE A 65 -10.79 -18.02 4.11
N SER A 66 -9.61 -18.66 4.27
CA SER A 66 -8.40 -18.19 3.54
C SER A 66 -8.59 -18.31 2.05
N THR A 67 -9.18 -19.40 1.58
CA THR A 67 -9.51 -19.58 0.17
C THR A 67 -10.48 -18.52 -0.35
N ARG A 68 -11.48 -18.12 0.44
CA ARG A 68 -12.40 -17.04 0.08
C ARG A 68 -11.68 -15.70 0.00
N VAL A 69 -10.83 -15.36 0.98
CA VAL A 69 -10.01 -14.13 0.96
C VAL A 69 -9.18 -14.09 -0.32
N GLU A 70 -8.47 -15.17 -0.63
CA GLU A 70 -7.59 -15.24 -1.81
C GLU A 70 -8.35 -15.17 -3.13
N LYS A 71 -9.58 -15.71 -3.18
CA LYS A 71 -10.48 -15.52 -4.35
C LYS A 71 -10.89 -14.06 -4.53
N VAL A 72 -11.31 -13.39 -3.46
CA VAL A 72 -11.67 -11.96 -3.53
C VAL A 72 -10.47 -11.11 -3.90
N LEU A 73 -9.29 -11.36 -3.30
CA LEU A 73 -8.05 -10.68 -3.66
C LEU A 73 -7.62 -10.96 -5.10
N SER A 74 -7.75 -12.20 -5.58
CA SER A 74 -7.45 -12.54 -6.97
C SER A 74 -8.37 -11.80 -7.94
N ALA A 75 -9.65 -11.67 -7.61
CA ALA A 75 -10.61 -10.89 -8.40
C ALA A 75 -10.32 -9.38 -8.34
N LEU A 76 -9.85 -8.87 -7.19
CA LEU A 76 -9.45 -7.48 -7.01
C LEU A 76 -8.21 -7.13 -7.86
N LEU A 77 -7.19 -7.98 -7.77
CA LEU A 77 -5.85 -7.70 -8.30
C LEU A 77 -5.63 -8.20 -9.73
N GLY A 78 -6.53 -9.05 -10.25
CA GLY A 78 -6.39 -9.61 -11.60
C GLY A 78 -5.30 -10.69 -11.73
N GLY A 79 -4.84 -11.29 -10.61
CA GLY A 79 -3.79 -12.30 -10.55
C GLY A 79 -4.06 -13.34 -9.47
N HIS A 80 -3.17 -14.31 -9.31
CA HIS A 80 -3.25 -15.26 -8.20
C HIS A 80 -2.80 -14.58 -6.91
N ALA A 81 -3.67 -14.55 -5.90
CA ALA A 81 -3.38 -13.99 -4.60
C ALA A 81 -2.95 -15.05 -3.60
N ILE A 82 -1.91 -14.73 -2.83
CA ILE A 82 -1.43 -15.53 -1.70
C ILE A 82 -1.34 -14.60 -0.49
N THR A 83 -1.91 -15.00 0.62
CA THR A 83 -1.92 -14.21 1.85
C THR A 83 -0.85 -14.66 2.84
N TYR A 84 -0.19 -13.69 3.45
CA TYR A 84 0.84 -13.88 4.49
C TYR A 84 0.45 -13.19 5.78
N ALA A 85 1.11 -13.55 6.88
CA ALA A 85 0.85 -12.95 8.19
C ALA A 85 1.26 -11.45 8.28
N SER A 86 2.09 -10.97 7.36
CA SER A 86 2.48 -9.55 7.25
C SER A 86 3.06 -9.26 5.86
N GLY A 87 3.12 -7.97 5.49
CA GLY A 87 3.81 -7.53 4.27
C GLY A 87 5.30 -7.91 4.26
N ILE A 88 5.97 -7.87 5.42
CA ILE A 88 7.36 -8.32 5.58
C ILE A 88 7.51 -9.82 5.31
N ALA A 89 6.56 -10.64 5.77
CA ALA A 89 6.57 -12.08 5.48
C ALA A 89 6.37 -12.33 3.98
N ALA A 90 5.49 -11.59 3.32
CA ALA A 90 5.30 -11.64 1.87
C ALA A 90 6.56 -11.21 1.11
N THR A 91 7.20 -10.10 1.53
CA THR A 91 8.47 -9.60 0.99
C THR A 91 9.55 -10.68 1.04
N TYR A 92 9.78 -11.27 2.22
CA TYR A 92 10.79 -12.30 2.39
C TYR A 92 10.47 -13.56 1.56
N SER A 93 9.21 -13.98 1.53
CA SER A 93 8.76 -15.12 0.72
C SER A 93 8.97 -14.87 -0.78
N ALA A 94 8.68 -13.66 -1.28
CA ALA A 94 8.94 -13.29 -2.66
C ALA A 94 10.44 -13.36 -3.01
N LEU A 95 11.32 -12.86 -2.13
CA LEU A 95 12.77 -12.96 -2.31
C LEU A 95 13.24 -14.42 -2.37
N VAL A 96 12.74 -15.28 -1.45
CA VAL A 96 13.09 -16.71 -1.43
C VAL A 96 12.60 -17.40 -2.71
N HIS A 97 11.36 -17.15 -3.14
CA HIS A 97 10.75 -17.76 -4.33
C HIS A 97 11.47 -17.34 -5.62
N LEU A 98 11.72 -16.04 -5.78
CA LEU A 98 12.36 -15.49 -6.98
C LEU A 98 13.87 -15.73 -7.01
N ASN A 99 14.49 -15.94 -5.84
CA ASN A 99 15.89 -16.28 -5.66
C ASN A 99 16.85 -15.46 -6.55
N PRO A 100 16.80 -14.12 -6.51
CA PRO A 100 17.59 -13.27 -7.40
C PRO A 100 19.08 -13.39 -7.10
N LYS A 101 19.92 -13.29 -8.14
CA LYS A 101 21.36 -13.07 -8.00
C LYS A 101 21.70 -11.59 -7.89
N ARG A 102 20.93 -10.73 -8.57
CA ARG A 102 21.03 -9.28 -8.51
C ARG A 102 19.63 -8.69 -8.31
N LEU A 103 19.54 -7.72 -7.43
CA LEU A 103 18.31 -7.02 -7.06
C LEU A 103 18.52 -5.52 -7.22
N ALA A 104 17.76 -4.93 -8.15
CA ALA A 104 17.70 -3.49 -8.34
C ALA A 104 16.61 -2.91 -7.44
N ILE A 105 16.98 -2.00 -6.54
CA ILE A 105 16.05 -1.33 -5.62
C ILE A 105 16.58 0.06 -5.26
N ARG A 106 15.68 1.02 -5.07
CA ARG A 106 16.00 2.36 -4.57
C ARG A 106 14.87 2.87 -3.70
N ASP A 107 15.21 3.45 -2.53
CA ASP A 107 14.27 4.06 -1.59
C ASP A 107 13.11 3.11 -1.19
N GLY A 108 12.05 3.69 -0.65
CA GLY A 108 10.85 2.98 -0.28
C GLY A 108 10.82 2.54 1.18
N TYR A 109 9.97 1.59 1.49
CA TYR A 109 9.72 1.14 2.85
C TYR A 109 10.98 0.49 3.45
N HIS A 110 11.47 1.05 4.55
CA HIS A 110 12.69 0.55 5.22
C HIS A 110 12.63 -0.93 5.60
N GLY A 111 11.44 -1.46 5.92
CA GLY A 111 11.26 -2.88 6.24
C GLY A 111 11.58 -3.82 5.08
N VAL A 112 11.41 -3.39 3.83
CA VAL A 112 11.85 -4.14 2.63
C VAL A 112 13.36 -4.23 2.62
N HIS A 113 14.08 -3.13 2.84
CA HIS A 113 15.56 -3.11 2.90
C HIS A 113 16.08 -3.99 4.04
N VAL A 114 15.47 -3.93 5.22
CA VAL A 114 15.82 -4.84 6.34
C VAL A 114 15.56 -6.31 5.97
N SER A 115 14.48 -6.62 5.26
CA SER A 115 14.19 -7.98 4.79
C SER A 115 15.24 -8.47 3.79
N ILE A 116 15.71 -7.60 2.91
CA ILE A 116 16.80 -7.87 1.96
C ILE A 116 18.10 -8.14 2.73
N ASP A 117 18.43 -7.35 3.76
CA ASP A 117 19.60 -7.57 4.59
C ASP A 117 19.56 -8.91 5.33
N VAL A 118 18.37 -9.32 5.80
CA VAL A 118 18.17 -10.65 6.41
C VAL A 118 18.33 -11.75 5.37
N TYR A 119 17.73 -11.59 4.19
CA TYR A 119 17.86 -12.54 3.09
C TYR A 119 19.31 -12.70 2.64
N LYS A 120 20.07 -11.61 2.58
CA LYS A 120 21.49 -11.59 2.21
C LYS A 120 22.38 -12.38 3.18
N LYS A 121 21.98 -12.57 4.45
CA LYS A 121 22.72 -13.45 5.39
C LYS A 121 22.70 -14.90 4.94
N ALA A 122 21.62 -15.35 4.28
CA ALA A 122 21.51 -16.70 3.69
C ALA A 122 22.01 -16.75 2.24
N LYS A 123 22.13 -15.60 1.57
CA LYS A 123 22.54 -15.42 0.17
C LYS A 123 23.61 -14.32 0.07
N PRO A 124 24.83 -14.54 0.60
CA PRO A 124 25.89 -13.51 0.64
C PRO A 124 26.30 -13.00 -0.74
N GLU A 125 26.07 -13.81 -1.79
CA GLU A 125 26.34 -13.50 -3.19
C GLU A 125 25.34 -12.53 -3.81
N LEU A 126 24.24 -12.19 -3.15
CA LEU A 126 23.24 -11.24 -3.65
C LEU A 126 23.88 -9.87 -3.86
N GLU A 127 23.90 -9.41 -5.09
CA GLU A 127 24.31 -8.06 -5.49
C GLU A 127 23.11 -7.11 -5.44
N ILE A 128 23.23 -6.01 -4.72
CA ILE A 128 22.23 -4.93 -4.74
C ILE A 128 22.72 -3.84 -5.68
N ILE A 129 21.86 -3.44 -6.59
CA ILE A 129 22.12 -2.39 -7.58
C ILE A 129 21.00 -1.35 -7.53
N ASP A 130 21.23 -0.20 -8.18
CA ASP A 130 20.21 0.83 -8.32
C ASP A 130 19.22 0.51 -9.46
N ILE A 131 17.97 0.96 -9.36
CA ILE A 131 16.95 0.74 -10.40
C ILE A 131 17.28 1.43 -11.74
N ASP A 132 18.18 2.42 -11.73
CA ASP A 132 18.64 3.10 -12.93
C ASP A 132 19.93 2.49 -13.52
N ASP A 133 20.61 1.59 -12.78
CA ASP A 133 21.78 0.87 -13.29
C ASP A 133 21.44 -0.01 -14.50
N GLU A 134 22.46 -0.46 -15.21
CA GLU A 134 22.32 -1.41 -16.30
C GLU A 134 21.93 -2.79 -15.78
N PHE A 135 20.83 -3.35 -16.29
CA PHE A 135 20.35 -4.67 -15.92
C PHE A 135 21.03 -5.77 -16.71
N LYS A 136 21.19 -6.94 -16.07
CA LYS A 136 21.73 -8.17 -16.66
C LYS A 136 20.68 -9.27 -16.67
N ALA A 137 20.97 -10.34 -17.42
CA ALA A 137 20.06 -11.46 -17.56
C ALA A 137 19.59 -12.03 -16.21
N GLY A 138 18.28 -12.06 -15.99
CA GLY A 138 17.64 -12.61 -14.81
C GLY A 138 17.62 -11.69 -13.59
N ASP A 139 17.97 -10.40 -13.71
CA ASP A 139 17.86 -9.44 -12.62
C ASP A 139 16.42 -9.30 -12.13
N LEU A 140 16.27 -9.04 -10.83
CA LEU A 140 15.01 -8.65 -10.22
C LEU A 140 14.99 -7.15 -10.01
N CYS A 141 13.97 -6.47 -10.55
CA CYS A 141 13.71 -5.05 -10.29
C CYS A 141 12.58 -4.93 -9.27
N TRP A 142 12.86 -4.27 -8.14
CA TRP A 142 11.88 -3.95 -7.10
C TRP A 142 11.53 -2.47 -7.16
N VAL A 143 10.29 -2.17 -7.49
CA VAL A 143 9.78 -0.79 -7.58
C VAL A 143 8.66 -0.60 -6.59
N GLU A 144 8.79 0.37 -5.71
CA GLU A 144 7.70 0.86 -4.89
C GLU A 144 7.08 2.09 -5.54
N THR A 145 5.78 2.01 -5.83
CA THR A 145 5.04 3.11 -6.49
C THR A 145 3.55 3.04 -6.19
N PRO A 146 2.95 4.09 -5.58
CA PRO A 146 3.61 5.33 -5.12
C PRO A 146 4.61 5.10 -3.99
N LEU A 147 5.64 5.93 -3.94
CA LEU A 147 6.78 5.78 -3.05
C LEU A 147 6.45 6.20 -1.61
N ASN A 148 6.77 5.39 -0.61
CA ASN A 148 6.75 5.79 0.80
C ASN A 148 8.05 6.54 1.16
N PRO A 149 8.00 7.73 1.78
CA PRO A 149 6.80 8.35 2.32
C PRO A 149 6.18 9.43 1.43
N THR A 150 6.71 9.73 0.27
CA THR A 150 6.39 10.93 -0.51
C THR A 150 5.09 10.83 -1.32
N GLY A 151 4.64 9.62 -1.65
CA GLY A 151 3.48 9.42 -2.51
C GLY A 151 3.75 9.74 -3.99
N GLU A 152 5.02 9.82 -4.40
CA GLU A 152 5.41 10.04 -5.79
C GLU A 152 5.32 8.76 -6.60
N ALA A 153 4.89 8.86 -7.85
CA ALA A 153 4.79 7.73 -8.76
C ALA A 153 6.10 7.49 -9.52
N ARG A 154 6.38 6.20 -9.80
CA ARG A 154 7.43 5.74 -10.72
C ARG A 154 6.79 5.09 -11.94
N ASN A 155 7.39 5.25 -13.12
CA ASN A 155 6.84 4.75 -14.38
C ASN A 155 7.04 3.23 -14.50
N LEU A 156 5.99 2.46 -14.20
CA LEU A 156 6.04 1.00 -14.24
C LEU A 156 6.38 0.45 -15.63
N LYS A 157 5.79 1.04 -16.68
CA LYS A 157 6.07 0.61 -18.06
C LYS A 157 7.57 0.70 -18.38
N TYR A 158 8.22 1.78 -17.98
CA TYR A 158 9.65 1.96 -18.19
C TYR A 158 10.48 0.86 -17.51
N TYR A 159 10.21 0.57 -16.23
CA TYR A 159 10.97 -0.45 -15.49
C TYR A 159 10.65 -1.87 -15.97
N ALA A 160 9.39 -2.15 -16.33
CA ALA A 160 9.00 -3.42 -16.94
C ALA A 160 9.75 -3.67 -18.25
N GLU A 161 9.69 -2.74 -19.20
CA GLU A 161 10.41 -2.85 -20.47
C GLU A 161 11.91 -3.02 -20.27
N LYS A 162 12.51 -2.26 -19.33
CA LYS A 162 13.94 -2.30 -19.05
C LYS A 162 14.38 -3.66 -18.49
N VAL A 163 13.65 -4.23 -17.50
CA VAL A 163 14.04 -5.51 -16.89
C VAL A 163 13.67 -6.71 -17.76
N HIS A 164 12.55 -6.68 -18.46
CA HIS A 164 12.13 -7.75 -19.35
C HIS A 164 13.03 -7.88 -20.58
N ALA A 165 13.62 -6.77 -21.07
CA ALA A 165 14.57 -6.80 -22.18
C ALA A 165 15.79 -7.71 -21.92
N VAL A 166 16.10 -7.99 -20.66
CA VAL A 166 17.18 -8.89 -20.25
C VAL A 166 16.67 -10.22 -19.64
N GLY A 167 15.37 -10.52 -19.79
CA GLY A 167 14.76 -11.73 -19.23
C GLY A 167 14.66 -11.72 -17.69
N GLY A 168 14.72 -10.53 -17.08
CA GLY A 168 14.50 -10.34 -15.65
C GLY A 168 13.02 -10.22 -15.28
N ARG A 169 12.71 -9.85 -14.04
CA ARG A 169 11.35 -9.73 -13.52
C ARG A 169 11.14 -8.43 -12.76
N LEU A 170 9.90 -7.91 -12.81
CA LEU A 170 9.47 -6.73 -12.07
C LEU A 170 8.56 -7.12 -10.90
N ILE A 171 8.99 -6.79 -9.69
CA ILE A 171 8.12 -6.79 -8.51
C ILE A 171 7.72 -5.36 -8.16
N VAL A 172 6.45 -5.15 -7.88
CA VAL A 172 5.90 -3.83 -7.54
C VAL A 172 5.25 -3.87 -6.16
N ASP A 173 5.75 -3.06 -5.26
CA ASP A 173 5.01 -2.72 -4.04
C ASP A 173 4.05 -1.58 -4.36
N SER A 174 2.75 -1.89 -4.37
CA SER A 174 1.67 -0.95 -4.67
C SER A 174 0.79 -0.66 -3.46
N THR A 175 1.34 -0.78 -2.26
CA THR A 175 0.61 -0.60 -1.00
C THR A 175 -0.09 0.77 -0.93
N PHE A 176 0.52 1.84 -1.44
CA PHE A 176 -0.07 3.19 -1.42
C PHE A 176 -1.16 3.42 -2.49
N ALA A 177 -1.30 2.52 -3.45
CA ALA A 177 -2.28 2.64 -4.53
C ALA A 177 -2.95 1.30 -4.83
N PRO A 178 -3.82 0.80 -3.92
CA PRO A 178 -4.60 -0.40 -4.22
C PRO A 178 -5.62 -0.11 -5.33
N PRO A 179 -6.16 -1.14 -6.01
CA PRO A 179 -7.28 -0.92 -6.93
C PRO A 179 -8.47 -0.19 -6.25
N PRO A 180 -9.14 0.74 -6.90
CA PRO A 180 -9.04 1.04 -8.34
C PRO A 180 -7.98 2.10 -8.71
N ILE A 181 -7.10 2.48 -7.78
CA ILE A 181 -6.14 3.57 -7.99
C ILE A 181 -5.10 3.17 -9.04
N GLN A 182 -4.49 1.99 -8.90
CA GLN A 182 -3.47 1.48 -9.80
C GLN A 182 -3.64 -0.02 -10.01
N ASP A 183 -3.34 -0.49 -11.23
CA ASP A 183 -3.20 -1.90 -11.58
C ASP A 183 -1.79 -2.14 -12.15
N PRO A 184 -0.83 -2.59 -11.33
CA PRO A 184 0.53 -2.80 -11.79
C PRO A 184 0.68 -3.92 -12.84
N PHE A 185 -0.20 -4.94 -12.86
CA PHE A 185 -0.14 -6.01 -13.85
C PHE A 185 -0.41 -5.48 -15.26
N ALA A 186 -1.32 -4.51 -15.41
CA ALA A 186 -1.57 -3.86 -16.69
C ALA A 186 -0.33 -3.11 -17.26
N TRP A 187 0.67 -2.86 -16.41
CA TRP A 187 1.91 -2.16 -16.77
C TRP A 187 3.15 -3.06 -16.76
N GLY A 188 2.94 -4.39 -16.69
CA GLY A 188 4.01 -5.38 -16.84
C GLY A 188 4.65 -5.83 -15.52
N ALA A 189 4.02 -5.63 -14.37
CA ALA A 189 4.49 -6.27 -13.15
C ALA A 189 4.35 -7.80 -13.24
N ASP A 190 5.35 -8.54 -12.79
CA ASP A 190 5.31 -10.00 -12.67
C ASP A 190 4.78 -10.42 -11.30
N VAL A 191 5.08 -9.61 -10.28
CA VAL A 191 4.62 -9.79 -8.90
C VAL A 191 4.17 -8.45 -8.34
N VAL A 192 3.02 -8.45 -7.67
CA VAL A 192 2.50 -7.27 -6.97
C VAL A 192 2.39 -7.57 -5.49
N LEU A 193 2.91 -6.66 -4.67
CA LEU A 193 2.87 -6.74 -3.22
C LEU A 193 1.98 -5.63 -2.68
N HIS A 194 1.15 -5.98 -1.71
CA HIS A 194 0.40 -5.04 -0.89
C HIS A 194 0.52 -5.41 0.59
N SER A 195 0.69 -4.43 1.45
CA SER A 195 0.52 -4.65 2.88
C SER A 195 -0.96 -4.72 3.22
N GLY A 196 -1.39 -5.86 3.75
CA GLY A 196 -2.78 -6.07 4.15
C GLY A 196 -3.17 -5.28 5.41
N TYR A 197 -2.22 -4.86 6.23
CA TYR A 197 -2.46 -4.00 7.39
C TYR A 197 -3.03 -2.64 6.99
N GLU A 198 -2.49 -2.10 5.92
CA GLU A 198 -2.84 -0.79 5.38
C GLU A 198 -4.21 -0.83 4.69
N LEU A 199 -4.60 -2.01 4.23
CA LEU A 199 -5.91 -2.20 3.63
C LEU A 199 -6.99 -2.47 4.68
N GLN A 200 -6.68 -3.10 5.85
CA GLN A 200 -7.73 -3.54 6.76
C GLN A 200 -7.37 -4.01 8.18
N GLY A 201 -6.22 -3.68 8.79
CA GLY A 201 -5.99 -3.96 10.22
C GLY A 201 -5.32 -5.30 10.57
N PRO A 202 -5.18 -5.66 11.87
CA PRO A 202 -4.10 -6.51 12.38
C PRO A 202 -4.33 -8.02 12.26
N ASN A 203 -3.23 -8.75 12.24
CA ASN A 203 -2.99 -10.21 12.38
C ASN A 203 -4.09 -11.22 12.05
N ILE A 204 -3.72 -12.12 11.16
CA ILE A 204 -4.58 -13.12 10.51
C ILE A 204 -4.93 -14.28 11.44
N SER A 205 -5.86 -14.07 12.38
CA SER A 205 -6.70 -15.14 12.93
C SER A 205 -7.90 -15.40 12.00
N GLU A 206 -8.55 -16.56 12.08
CA GLU A 206 -9.76 -16.85 11.30
C GLU A 206 -10.84 -15.77 11.42
N VAL A 207 -11.02 -15.20 12.62
CA VAL A 207 -11.95 -14.09 12.87
C VAL A 207 -11.59 -12.87 12.04
N ILE A 208 -10.30 -12.54 11.93
CA ILE A 208 -9.82 -11.38 11.21
C ILE A 208 -9.93 -11.59 9.69
N ARG A 209 -9.73 -12.80 9.19
CA ARG A 209 -9.95 -13.11 7.76
C ARG A 209 -11.40 -12.87 7.33
N ILE A 210 -12.38 -13.12 8.19
CA ILE A 210 -13.78 -12.81 7.91
C ILE A 210 -13.99 -11.31 7.82
N TYR A 211 -13.49 -10.53 8.80
CA TYR A 211 -13.50 -9.08 8.73
C TYR A 211 -12.77 -8.57 7.48
N TYR A 212 -11.67 -9.23 7.09
CA TYR A 212 -10.92 -8.87 5.90
C TYR A 212 -11.75 -9.02 4.62
N VAL A 213 -12.51 -10.12 4.46
CA VAL A 213 -13.44 -10.29 3.32
C VAL A 213 -14.47 -9.17 3.31
N GLU A 214 -15.13 -8.90 4.44
CA GLU A 214 -16.16 -7.87 4.51
C GLU A 214 -15.62 -6.48 4.19
N CYS A 215 -14.41 -6.19 4.64
CA CYS A 215 -13.77 -4.93 4.36
C CYS A 215 -13.30 -4.81 2.91
N LEU A 216 -12.82 -5.89 2.27
CA LEU A 216 -12.46 -5.89 0.84
C LEU A 216 -13.68 -5.56 -0.03
N ARG A 217 -14.89 -5.97 0.37
CA ARG A 217 -16.14 -5.67 -0.34
C ARG A 217 -16.44 -4.18 -0.45
N THR A 218 -15.93 -3.36 0.46
CA THR A 218 -16.07 -1.90 0.43
C THR A 218 -14.80 -1.16 0.05
N LEU A 219 -13.74 -1.88 -0.35
CA LEU A 219 -12.43 -1.28 -0.63
C LEU A 219 -12.50 -0.23 -1.73
N GLU A 220 -13.19 -0.52 -2.82
CA GLU A 220 -13.34 0.40 -3.96
C GLU A 220 -13.91 1.74 -3.52
N LEU A 221 -15.01 1.75 -2.75
CA LEU A 221 -15.63 2.97 -2.23
C LEU A 221 -14.67 3.77 -1.34
N ARG A 222 -13.95 3.08 -0.43
CA ARG A 222 -13.03 3.73 0.51
C ARG A 222 -11.80 4.25 -0.20
N ALA A 223 -11.15 3.44 -1.04
CA ALA A 223 -9.94 3.83 -1.76
C ALA A 223 -10.21 5.03 -2.70
N THR A 224 -11.33 5.03 -3.40
CA THR A 224 -11.74 6.16 -4.25
C THR A 224 -11.90 7.44 -3.42
N ARG A 225 -12.67 7.38 -2.33
CA ARG A 225 -12.89 8.55 -1.46
C ARG A 225 -11.58 9.07 -0.84
N GLN A 226 -10.73 8.16 -0.38
CA GLN A 226 -9.42 8.52 0.19
C GLN A 226 -8.50 9.14 -0.85
N ALA A 227 -8.47 8.63 -2.08
CA ALA A 227 -7.68 9.18 -3.19
C ALA A 227 -8.15 10.59 -3.58
N GLU A 228 -9.47 10.81 -3.65
CA GLU A 228 -10.05 12.13 -3.90
C GLU A 228 -9.65 13.14 -2.81
N ASN A 229 -9.83 12.78 -1.54
CA ASN A 229 -9.45 13.61 -0.40
C ASN A 229 -7.94 13.86 -0.38
N GLY A 230 -7.11 12.83 -0.58
CA GLY A 230 -5.66 12.93 -0.59
C GLY A 230 -5.15 13.88 -1.68
N ALA A 231 -5.62 13.70 -2.91
CA ALA A 231 -5.26 14.54 -4.03
C ALA A 231 -5.68 16.01 -3.82
N ALA A 232 -6.91 16.24 -3.34
CA ALA A 232 -7.42 17.59 -3.08
C ALA A 232 -6.64 18.27 -1.95
N LEU A 233 -6.32 17.54 -0.88
CA LEU A 233 -5.55 18.07 0.24
C LEU A 233 -4.09 18.35 -0.16
N ALA A 234 -3.46 17.49 -0.94
CA ALA A 234 -2.12 17.69 -1.48
C ALA A 234 -2.05 18.96 -2.36
N GLN A 235 -3.05 19.17 -3.23
CA GLN A 235 -3.14 20.37 -4.06
C GLN A 235 -3.35 21.64 -3.20
N TRP A 236 -4.18 21.55 -2.18
CA TRP A 236 -4.42 22.65 -1.25
C TRP A 236 -3.13 23.04 -0.50
N LEU A 237 -2.43 22.07 0.10
CA LEU A 237 -1.13 22.29 0.76
C LEU A 237 -0.07 22.81 -0.22
N HIS A 238 -0.07 22.32 -1.46
CA HIS A 238 0.84 22.82 -2.49
C HIS A 238 0.61 24.32 -2.78
N ARG A 239 -0.65 24.77 -2.87
CA ARG A 239 -0.94 26.21 -3.04
C ARG A 239 -0.49 27.02 -1.83
N VAL A 240 -0.68 26.50 -0.61
CA VAL A 240 -0.12 27.12 0.61
C VAL A 240 1.40 27.26 0.50
N SER A 241 2.11 26.21 0.02
CA SER A 241 3.57 26.24 -0.12
C SER A 241 4.08 27.26 -1.13
N GLN A 242 3.25 27.65 -2.10
CA GLN A 242 3.57 28.70 -3.09
C GLN A 242 3.30 30.13 -2.57
N THR A 243 2.71 30.27 -1.37
CA THR A 243 2.38 31.59 -0.79
C THR A 243 3.60 32.19 -0.10
N PRO A 244 4.07 33.38 -0.50
CA PRO A 244 5.24 34.01 0.10
C PRO A 244 5.06 34.30 1.59
N ALA A 245 6.16 34.31 2.34
CA ALA A 245 6.16 34.73 3.73
C ALA A 245 5.62 36.16 3.86
N GLY A 246 4.80 36.39 4.88
CA GLY A 246 4.12 37.69 5.10
C GLY A 246 2.78 37.83 4.36
N GLN A 247 2.43 36.91 3.51
CA GLN A 247 1.11 36.80 2.89
C GLN A 247 0.32 35.59 3.48
N SER A 248 -0.95 35.51 3.17
CA SER A 248 -1.78 34.37 3.52
C SER A 248 -2.62 33.91 2.31
N TRP A 249 -2.86 32.61 2.21
CA TRP A 249 -3.78 32.05 1.22
C TRP A 249 -4.73 31.09 1.93
N ASP A 250 -6.00 31.18 1.64
CA ASP A 250 -7.07 30.38 2.27
C ASP A 250 -6.96 30.32 3.81
N GLY A 251 -6.63 31.48 4.42
CA GLY A 251 -6.46 31.62 5.87
C GLY A 251 -5.20 30.96 6.46
N VAL A 252 -4.28 30.42 5.64
CA VAL A 252 -2.99 29.87 6.09
C VAL A 252 -1.86 30.86 5.79
N ARG A 253 -0.96 31.06 6.78
CA ARG A 253 0.23 31.89 6.61
C ARG A 253 1.19 31.29 5.58
N GLY A 254 1.68 32.09 4.66
CA GLY A 254 2.73 31.72 3.72
C GLY A 254 4.08 31.49 4.37
N GLY A 255 4.95 30.72 3.72
CA GLY A 255 6.32 30.45 4.18
C GLY A 255 6.41 29.38 5.28
N SER A 256 5.31 28.71 5.67
CA SER A 256 5.33 27.62 6.65
C SER A 256 5.62 26.26 6.02
N ILE A 257 5.17 26.04 4.79
CA ILE A 257 5.36 24.78 4.03
C ILE A 257 6.42 25.02 2.97
N LYS A 258 7.47 24.22 3.01
CA LYS A 258 8.59 24.31 2.06
C LYS A 258 8.33 23.53 0.78
N HIS A 259 7.74 22.35 0.87
CA HIS A 259 7.46 21.48 -0.27
C HIS A 259 6.33 20.49 0.03
N VAL A 260 5.64 20.04 -1.01
CA VAL A 260 4.63 18.99 -0.94
C VAL A 260 4.90 17.98 -2.05
N TRP A 261 4.99 16.73 -1.69
CA TRP A 261 5.12 15.60 -2.63
C TRP A 261 3.78 14.91 -2.77
N HIS A 262 3.41 14.56 -3.97
CA HIS A 262 2.26 13.72 -4.28
C HIS A 262 2.30 13.39 -5.78
N ALA A 263 1.82 12.22 -6.19
CA ALA A 263 1.82 11.82 -7.61
C ALA A 263 1.15 12.87 -8.51
N THR A 264 0.05 13.47 -8.10
CA THR A 264 -0.67 14.48 -8.91
C THR A 264 0.08 15.82 -9.03
N LEU A 265 1.14 16.03 -8.25
CA LEU A 265 1.97 17.24 -8.26
C LEU A 265 3.27 17.09 -9.05
N GLN A 266 3.59 15.89 -9.55
CA GLN A 266 4.79 15.66 -10.35
C GLN A 266 4.77 16.39 -11.71
N GLY A 267 3.60 16.80 -12.16
CA GLY A 267 3.36 17.85 -13.17
C GLY A 267 3.99 17.58 -14.53
N GLN A 268 4.72 18.59 -15.07
CA GLN A 268 5.24 18.59 -16.42
C GLN A 268 6.27 17.49 -16.72
N LYS A 269 6.86 16.86 -15.71
CA LYS A 269 7.85 15.78 -15.87
C LYS A 269 7.22 14.43 -16.20
N ASP A 270 5.93 14.28 -15.96
CA ASP A 270 5.24 13.00 -16.07
C ASP A 270 4.79 12.61 -17.48
N GLN A 271 4.82 13.56 -18.42
CA GLN A 271 4.38 13.35 -19.81
C GLN A 271 2.99 12.69 -19.94
N GLY A 272 2.14 12.80 -18.92
CA GLY A 272 0.79 12.22 -18.88
C GLY A 272 0.73 10.72 -18.57
N TRP A 273 1.86 10.07 -18.28
CA TRP A 273 1.86 8.64 -17.95
C TRP A 273 1.26 8.35 -16.57
N ILE A 274 1.44 9.24 -15.57
CA ILE A 274 0.88 9.05 -14.21
C ILE A 274 -0.63 8.89 -14.28
N LYS A 275 -1.33 9.78 -14.99
CA LYS A 275 -2.79 9.71 -15.13
C LYS A 275 -3.26 8.43 -15.82
N LYS A 276 -2.45 7.86 -16.71
CA LYS A 276 -2.75 6.58 -17.37
C LYS A 276 -2.50 5.40 -16.43
N GLN A 277 -1.38 5.44 -15.68
CA GLN A 277 -1.00 4.38 -14.75
C GLN A 277 -1.90 4.35 -13.52
N MET A 278 -2.34 5.51 -13.03
CA MET A 278 -3.22 5.66 -11.88
C MET A 278 -4.52 6.39 -12.26
N PRO A 279 -5.42 5.73 -13.01
CA PRO A 279 -6.68 6.36 -13.45
C PRO A 279 -7.63 6.67 -12.28
N GLY A 280 -7.52 5.98 -11.16
CA GLY A 280 -8.28 6.22 -9.93
C GLY A 280 -7.77 7.40 -9.09
N GLY A 281 -6.76 8.15 -9.57
CA GLY A 281 -6.21 9.31 -8.87
C GLY A 281 -4.83 9.06 -8.25
N GLY A 282 -4.45 9.91 -7.29
CA GLY A 282 -3.21 9.74 -6.54
C GLY A 282 -3.39 8.97 -5.23
N PRO A 283 -2.30 8.66 -4.52
CA PRO A 283 -2.41 7.98 -3.23
C PRO A 283 -3.06 8.85 -2.16
N ALA A 284 -3.71 8.24 -1.19
CA ALA A 284 -4.19 8.94 0.01
C ALA A 284 -3.04 9.25 1.00
N CYS A 285 -1.91 8.56 0.85
CA CYS A 285 -0.73 8.75 1.68
C CYS A 285 0.34 9.56 0.93
N PHE A 286 0.78 10.67 1.53
CA PHE A 286 1.75 11.56 0.93
C PHE A 286 2.47 12.39 2.00
N SER A 287 3.46 13.19 1.59
CA SER A 287 4.25 14.01 2.51
C SER A 287 4.33 15.47 2.13
N PHE A 288 4.53 16.29 3.15
CA PHE A 288 4.95 17.66 2.99
C PHE A 288 6.07 18.03 3.97
N MET A 289 6.82 19.05 3.67
CA MET A 289 7.94 19.52 4.48
C MET A 289 7.63 20.90 5.03
N LEU A 290 7.77 21.07 6.34
CA LEU A 290 7.75 22.37 6.99
C LEU A 290 9.12 23.04 6.90
N ASP A 291 9.18 24.34 7.12
CA ASP A 291 10.45 25.06 7.14
C ASP A 291 11.21 24.85 8.47
N ASP A 292 10.50 24.74 9.59
CA ASP A 292 11.06 24.59 10.94
C ASP A 292 10.83 23.13 11.48
N PRO A 293 11.89 22.39 11.86
CA PRO A 293 11.74 21.06 12.44
C PRO A 293 11.00 21.03 13.79
N ASN A 294 11.00 22.14 14.54
CA ASN A 294 10.23 22.23 15.77
C ASN A 294 8.73 22.41 15.50
N GLU A 295 8.36 23.14 14.46
CA GLU A 295 6.97 23.18 13.99
C GLU A 295 6.52 21.77 13.52
N ALA A 296 7.35 21.06 12.78
CA ALA A 296 7.06 19.70 12.34
C ALA A 296 6.86 18.72 13.51
N ARG A 297 7.62 18.88 14.59
CA ARG A 297 7.49 18.05 15.79
C ARG A 297 6.18 18.28 16.53
N VAL A 298 5.67 19.50 16.54
CA VAL A 298 4.49 19.89 17.33
C VAL A 298 3.20 19.77 16.55
N LEU A 299 3.22 19.99 15.22
CA LEU A 299 2.05 20.02 14.36
C LEU A 299 1.10 18.81 14.52
N PRO A 300 1.59 17.54 14.57
CA PRO A 300 0.70 16.40 14.72
C PRO A 300 -0.17 16.45 15.99
N TYR A 301 0.31 17.06 17.05
CA TYR A 301 -0.38 17.14 18.35
C TYR A 301 -1.30 18.35 18.49
N MET A 302 -1.34 19.24 17.48
CA MET A 302 -2.23 20.39 17.45
C MET A 302 -3.52 20.13 16.68
N LEU A 303 -3.56 19.03 15.93
CA LEU A 303 -4.70 18.62 15.15
C LEU A 303 -5.73 17.88 16.02
N LYS A 304 -6.99 17.97 15.63
CA LYS A 304 -8.13 17.35 16.34
C LYS A 304 -8.73 16.17 15.59
N LEU A 305 -8.64 16.22 14.26
CA LEU A 305 -9.21 15.18 13.39
C LEU A 305 -8.13 14.20 12.92
N PHE A 306 -6.89 14.64 12.75
CA PHE A 306 -5.79 13.76 12.42
C PHE A 306 -5.23 13.10 13.70
N THR A 307 -5.18 11.78 13.72
CA THR A 307 -4.56 11.04 14.81
C THR A 307 -3.04 11.01 14.66
N PRO A 308 -2.25 11.45 15.68
CA PRO A 308 -0.80 11.35 15.67
C PRO A 308 -0.35 9.88 15.73
N ALA A 309 -0.20 9.23 14.60
CA ALA A 309 0.19 7.83 14.49
C ALA A 309 0.86 7.56 13.14
N THR A 310 1.68 6.50 13.10
CA THR A 310 2.15 5.91 11.86
C THR A 310 1.08 5.00 11.25
N SER A 311 1.38 4.29 10.16
CA SER A 311 0.47 3.48 9.35
C SER A 311 -0.29 4.32 8.31
N LEU A 312 -1.19 3.69 7.56
CA LEU A 312 -1.96 4.33 6.49
C LEU A 312 -3.18 3.47 6.11
N GLY A 313 -4.03 3.98 5.22
CA GLY A 313 -5.13 3.23 4.62
C GLY A 313 -6.35 3.00 5.52
N GLY A 314 -6.30 3.42 6.79
CA GLY A 314 -7.45 3.42 7.71
C GLY A 314 -8.55 4.38 7.26
N VAL A 315 -9.72 4.28 7.91
CA VAL A 315 -10.83 5.19 7.64
C VAL A 315 -10.61 6.55 8.30
N GLU A 316 -9.77 6.61 9.33
CA GLU A 316 -9.33 7.82 10.02
C GLU A 316 -8.09 8.42 9.38
N SER A 317 -8.00 9.74 9.36
CA SER A 317 -6.79 10.46 8.94
C SER A 317 -5.68 10.36 9.98
N LEU A 318 -4.46 10.01 9.53
CA LEU A 318 -3.27 9.90 10.37
C LEU A 318 -2.22 10.92 9.95
N ILE A 319 -1.39 11.33 10.91
CA ILE A 319 -0.27 12.25 10.69
C ILE A 319 0.92 11.88 11.55
N GLU A 320 2.13 11.94 10.99
CA GLU A 320 3.36 11.76 11.76
C GLU A 320 4.48 12.68 11.30
N GLN A 321 5.34 13.12 12.22
CA GLN A 321 6.68 13.56 11.87
C GLN A 321 7.49 12.31 11.52
N ARG A 322 7.86 12.15 10.25
CA ARG A 322 8.44 10.90 9.73
C ARG A 322 9.70 10.44 10.46
N TYR A 323 10.49 11.36 10.99
CA TYR A 323 11.68 11.06 11.80
C TYR A 323 11.39 10.16 13.02
N LEU A 324 10.16 10.16 13.57
CA LEU A 324 9.81 9.34 14.73
C LEU A 324 9.74 7.84 14.40
N SER A 325 9.45 7.49 13.16
CA SER A 325 9.35 6.09 12.70
C SER A 325 10.49 5.69 11.74
N ASP A 326 11.28 6.69 11.27
CA ASP A 326 12.40 6.49 10.37
C ASP A 326 13.51 7.50 10.71
N ALA A 327 14.53 7.05 11.45
CA ALA A 327 15.62 7.92 11.90
C ALA A 327 16.48 8.51 10.76
N GLY A 328 16.36 7.99 9.54
CA GLY A 328 16.99 8.56 8.34
C GLY A 328 16.22 9.70 7.70
N ALA A 329 14.96 9.91 8.08
CA ALA A 329 14.12 10.95 7.49
C ALA A 329 14.49 12.36 7.99
N ASP A 330 14.24 13.38 7.15
CA ASP A 330 14.38 14.78 7.55
C ASP A 330 13.39 15.11 8.69
N LYS A 331 13.86 15.76 9.73
CA LYS A 331 13.04 16.15 10.89
C LYS A 331 11.91 17.14 10.56
N ARG A 332 11.93 17.74 9.39
CA ARG A 332 10.88 18.63 8.88
C ARG A 332 9.78 17.91 8.11
N LEU A 333 9.98 16.62 7.81
CA LEU A 333 9.08 15.82 6.98
C LEU A 333 7.88 15.36 7.78
N ILE A 334 6.70 15.71 7.30
CA ILE A 334 5.40 15.27 7.79
C ILE A 334 4.81 14.32 6.76
N ARG A 335 4.36 13.14 7.21
CA ARG A 335 3.57 12.22 6.39
C ARG A 335 2.11 12.23 6.83
N LEU A 336 1.21 12.33 5.86
CA LEU A 336 -0.24 12.20 6.02
C LEU A 336 -0.71 10.87 5.45
N SER A 337 -1.70 10.27 6.10
CA SER A 337 -2.58 9.26 5.52
C SER A 337 -4.00 9.77 5.65
N VAL A 338 -4.62 10.12 4.54
CA VAL A 338 -5.93 10.79 4.51
C VAL A 338 -7.05 9.75 4.53
N GLY A 339 -7.98 9.92 5.45
CA GLY A 339 -9.13 9.05 5.66
C GLY A 339 -10.38 9.46 4.87
N LEU A 340 -11.53 9.14 5.45
CA LEU A 340 -12.85 9.33 4.83
C LEU A 340 -13.58 10.60 5.28
N GLU A 341 -13.00 11.37 6.17
CA GLU A 341 -13.58 12.58 6.75
C GLU A 341 -13.93 13.60 5.65
N ASN A 342 -14.76 14.56 5.99
CA ASN A 342 -15.06 15.66 5.07
C ASN A 342 -13.80 16.48 4.78
N LEU A 343 -13.54 16.76 3.50
CA LEU A 343 -12.34 17.47 3.06
C LEU A 343 -12.20 18.86 3.67
N GLU A 344 -13.29 19.61 3.79
CA GLU A 344 -13.23 20.98 4.33
C GLU A 344 -12.96 20.98 5.83
N ASP A 345 -13.45 19.97 6.56
CA ASP A 345 -13.13 19.78 7.98
C ASP A 345 -11.63 19.47 8.16
N LEU A 346 -11.06 18.61 7.31
CA LEU A 346 -9.61 18.31 7.33
C LEU A 346 -8.76 19.56 7.02
N LYS A 347 -9.18 20.38 6.04
CA LYS A 347 -8.50 21.64 5.72
C LYS A 347 -8.59 22.62 6.89
N GLU A 348 -9.75 22.73 7.55
CA GLU A 348 -9.92 23.62 8.70
C GLU A 348 -9.05 23.20 9.86
N ASP A 349 -8.97 21.89 10.14
CA ASP A 349 -8.12 21.35 11.19
C ASP A 349 -6.62 21.65 10.91
N LEU A 350 -6.17 21.45 9.67
CA LEU A 350 -4.80 21.84 9.27
C LEU A 350 -4.59 23.36 9.30
N ARG A 351 -5.58 24.16 8.89
CA ARG A 351 -5.52 25.62 8.88
C ARG A 351 -5.29 26.18 10.28
N GLN A 352 -6.07 25.72 11.25
CA GLN A 352 -5.93 26.16 12.63
C GLN A 352 -4.58 25.72 13.23
N ALA A 353 -4.12 24.51 12.94
CA ALA A 353 -2.85 23.98 13.45
C ALA A 353 -1.64 24.69 12.84
N LEU A 354 -1.59 24.89 11.50
CA LEU A 354 -0.51 25.58 10.80
C LEU A 354 -0.37 27.06 11.25
N ASN A 355 -1.47 27.72 11.61
CA ASN A 355 -1.46 29.09 12.15
C ASN A 355 -1.18 29.14 13.65
N GLY A 356 -1.54 28.10 14.40
CA GLY A 356 -1.49 28.05 15.85
C GLY A 356 -0.12 27.67 16.44
N VAL A 357 0.84 27.21 15.61
CA VAL A 357 2.17 26.86 16.13
C VAL A 357 2.83 28.12 16.68
N PRO A 358 3.06 28.24 18.02
CA PRO A 358 3.51 29.47 18.63
C PRO A 358 4.91 29.82 18.14
N ALA A 359 5.14 31.10 17.79
CA ALA A 359 6.47 31.64 17.56
C ALA A 359 7.42 31.43 18.77
N LYS A 360 6.89 31.10 19.94
CA LYS A 360 7.61 30.85 21.19
C LYS A 360 8.12 29.42 21.37
N VAL A 361 7.76 28.46 20.53
CA VAL A 361 8.42 27.13 20.53
C VAL A 361 9.87 27.27 20.03
N LYS A 362 10.18 28.34 19.30
CA LYS A 362 11.53 28.73 18.86
C LYS A 362 12.54 28.98 19.98
N ALA A 363 12.13 29.14 21.24
CA ALA A 363 12.99 29.58 22.34
C ALA A 363 13.13 28.62 23.51
N ARG A 364 12.55 27.38 23.47
CA ARG A 364 12.54 26.47 24.63
C ARG A 364 12.85 25.01 24.33
N LEU A 365 13.48 24.71 23.20
CA LEU A 365 14.04 23.36 22.89
C LEU A 365 15.55 23.52 22.51
#